data_e42ddaf35bc8387eeb371fb1d866b6b8
#
_entry.id   e42ddaf35bc8387eeb371fb1d866b6b8
#
_cell.length_a   1.000
_cell.length_b   1.000
_cell.length_c   1.000
_cell.angle_alpha   90.00
_cell.angle_beta   90.00
_cell.angle_gamma   90.00
#
_symmetry.space_group_name_H-M   'P 1'
#
loop_
_entity.id
_entity.type
_entity.pdbx_description
1 polymer ?
#
loop_
_entity_poly.entity_id
_entity_poly.type
_entity_poly.pdbx_seq_one_letter_code
_entity_poly.pdbx_strand_id
1 'polypeptide(L)'
;LLTSSAASDVYKRQLLEYCNKRFPFNVKLSGVDMNDNELKLARTRLCDQDVDFYNAKAQKLNFIKDASKDVIFCHWALTLMDPLVPVLKTIKRILKNQGIFSAIVDGDLHSATGYLEIHNIIYKFVQKIFPNYGLLELGDPRVRSLKTLDELVKKIFYDCEINITPHVLSFKQTPEVLAKEVSGFFYASLVLSSKHYEILVSELADYFEKTSVDGFSEFNLPVNRLVVKKTSKICSLKK
;
A
#
# COMPACT_ATOMS: atom_id res chain seq x y z
N LEU A 1 -2.23 11.48 13.23
CA LEU A 1 -2.05 10.40 12.25
C LEU A 1 -2.34 10.90 10.85
N LEU A 2 -1.53 10.54 9.91
CA LEU A 2 -1.77 10.81 8.49
C LEU A 2 -1.67 9.49 7.73
N THR A 3 -2.64 9.21 6.84
CA THR A 3 -2.65 8.01 6.02
C THR A 3 -2.78 8.36 4.54
N SER A 4 -2.13 7.58 3.70
CA SER A 4 -2.32 7.55 2.25
C SER A 4 -2.34 6.09 1.81
N SER A 5 -3.29 5.74 0.95
CA SER A 5 -3.43 4.39 0.41
C SER A 5 -3.76 4.45 -1.07
N ALA A 6 -3.15 3.59 -1.86
CA ALA A 6 -3.35 3.52 -3.30
C ALA A 6 -3.98 2.21 -3.78
N ALA A 7 -4.18 1.24 -2.89
CA ALA A 7 -4.79 -0.03 -3.26
C ALA A 7 -6.31 0.11 -3.44
N SER A 8 -6.89 -0.77 -4.24
CA SER A 8 -8.27 -0.78 -4.68
C SER A 8 -9.30 -0.45 -3.57
N ASP A 9 -10.46 0.01 -3.99
CA ASP A 9 -11.57 0.56 -3.21
C ASP A 9 -11.91 -0.15 -1.89
N VAL A 10 -11.70 -1.46 -1.79
CA VAL A 10 -12.03 -2.27 -0.61
C VAL A 10 -11.02 -2.07 0.53
N TYR A 11 -9.73 -1.86 0.24
CA TYR A 11 -8.65 -1.82 1.24
C TYR A 11 -8.29 -0.41 1.75
N LYS A 12 -8.50 0.64 0.96
CA LYS A 12 -8.08 2.01 1.26
C LYS A 12 -8.70 2.61 2.52
N ARG A 13 -9.88 2.12 2.93
CA ARG A 13 -10.69 2.72 3.98
C ARG A 13 -10.53 2.03 5.31
N GLN A 14 -10.07 0.78 5.28
CA GLN A 14 -9.93 -0.04 6.48
C GLN A 14 -8.83 0.47 7.41
N LEU A 15 -7.77 1.07 6.87
CA LEU A 15 -6.66 1.55 7.69
C LEU A 15 -7.08 2.70 8.63
N LEU A 16 -7.82 3.70 8.15
CA LEU A 16 -8.33 4.78 9.00
C LEU A 16 -9.37 4.27 10.00
N GLU A 17 -10.30 3.43 9.55
CA GLU A 17 -11.29 2.80 10.40
C GLU A 17 -10.62 1.92 11.48
N TYR A 18 -9.62 1.13 11.09
CA TYR A 18 -8.84 0.32 12.01
C TYR A 18 -8.08 1.18 13.03
N CYS A 19 -7.44 2.26 12.56
CA CYS A 19 -6.77 3.22 13.45
C CYS A 19 -7.75 3.83 14.46
N ASN A 20 -8.93 4.22 14.01
CA ASN A 20 -9.96 4.77 14.89
C ASN A 20 -10.44 3.76 15.95
N LYS A 21 -10.69 2.52 15.52
CA LYS A 21 -11.07 1.44 16.46
C LYS A 21 -9.96 1.11 17.46
N ARG A 22 -8.71 1.13 17.01
CA ARG A 22 -7.54 0.74 17.82
C ARG A 22 -7.10 1.83 18.78
N PHE A 23 -7.30 3.11 18.39
CA PHE A 23 -6.89 4.29 19.15
C PHE A 23 -8.10 5.20 19.40
N PRO A 24 -9.12 4.77 20.18
CA PRO A 24 -10.41 5.45 20.29
C PRO A 24 -10.35 6.81 20.98
N PHE A 25 -9.25 7.13 21.69
CA PHE A 25 -9.14 8.35 22.48
C PHE A 25 -7.93 9.20 22.06
N ASN A 26 -8.17 10.49 21.87
CA ASN A 26 -7.13 11.52 21.64
C ASN A 26 -6.30 11.39 20.37
N VAL A 27 -6.77 10.70 19.33
CA VAL A 27 -6.09 10.61 18.03
C VAL A 27 -6.84 11.46 17.01
N LYS A 28 -6.18 12.52 16.52
CA LYS A 28 -6.67 13.26 15.36
C LYS A 28 -6.24 12.54 14.08
N LEU A 29 -7.22 12.04 13.32
CA LEU A 29 -6.99 11.32 12.08
C LEU A 29 -6.98 12.29 10.88
N SER A 30 -6.15 11.98 9.89
CA SER A 30 -6.15 12.70 8.62
C SER A 30 -5.92 11.73 7.47
N GLY A 31 -6.62 11.92 6.36
CA GLY A 31 -6.45 11.16 5.12
C GLY A 31 -6.06 12.07 3.96
N VAL A 32 -5.15 11.61 3.11
CA VAL A 32 -4.76 12.30 1.87
C VAL A 32 -4.96 11.36 0.70
N ASP A 33 -5.69 11.81 -0.30
CA ASP A 33 -5.80 11.15 -1.59
C ASP A 33 -5.92 12.21 -2.70
N MET A 34 -5.42 11.90 -3.89
CA MET A 34 -5.58 12.77 -5.06
C MET A 34 -6.92 12.54 -5.79
N ASN A 35 -7.59 11.43 -5.52
CA ASN A 35 -8.86 11.08 -6.11
C ASN A 35 -10.03 11.53 -5.22
N ASP A 36 -10.80 12.51 -5.69
CA ASP A 36 -11.93 13.04 -4.94
C ASP A 36 -13.05 12.01 -4.70
N ASN A 37 -13.26 11.08 -5.63
CA ASN A 37 -14.26 10.03 -5.46
C ASN A 37 -13.88 9.09 -4.31
N GLU A 38 -12.60 8.76 -4.17
CA GLU A 38 -12.09 7.97 -3.05
C GLU A 38 -12.29 8.70 -1.72
N LEU A 39 -12.06 10.00 -1.69
CA LEU A 39 -12.30 10.81 -0.50
C LEU A 39 -13.78 10.90 -0.15
N LYS A 40 -14.68 11.03 -1.15
CA LYS A 40 -16.14 11.00 -0.94
C LYS A 40 -16.58 9.70 -0.27
N LEU A 41 -16.11 8.59 -0.80
CA LEU A 41 -16.40 7.28 -0.23
C LEU A 41 -15.81 7.13 1.20
N ALA A 42 -14.61 7.64 1.45
CA ALA A 42 -14.02 7.63 2.78
C ALA A 42 -14.84 8.47 3.78
N ARG A 43 -15.29 9.66 3.36
CA ARG A 43 -16.19 10.52 4.18
C ARG A 43 -17.50 9.82 4.51
N THR A 44 -18.12 9.13 3.55
CA THR A 44 -19.36 8.39 3.80
C THR A 44 -19.18 7.27 4.82
N ARG A 45 -18.04 6.55 4.79
CA ARG A 45 -17.76 5.47 5.74
C ARG A 45 -17.41 5.95 7.15
N LEU A 46 -16.80 7.10 7.24
CA LEU A 46 -16.30 7.67 8.49
C LEU A 46 -17.09 8.91 8.90
N CYS A 47 -18.38 9.00 8.48
CA CYS A 47 -19.24 10.16 8.70
C CYS A 47 -19.42 10.53 10.18
N ASP A 48 -19.33 9.54 11.08
CA ASP A 48 -19.49 9.74 12.54
C ASP A 48 -18.14 10.00 13.24
N GLN A 49 -17.07 10.29 12.48
CA GLN A 49 -15.71 10.39 13.02
C GLN A 49 -15.06 11.72 12.64
N ASP A 50 -14.28 12.27 13.56
CA ASP A 50 -13.49 13.50 13.33
C ASP A 50 -12.22 13.17 12.53
N VAL A 51 -12.34 13.15 11.18
CA VAL A 51 -11.25 12.88 10.25
C VAL A 51 -11.09 14.03 9.27
N ASP A 52 -9.90 14.62 9.24
CA ASP A 52 -9.53 15.61 8.23
C ASP A 52 -9.20 14.92 6.89
N PHE A 53 -9.92 15.22 5.82
CA PHE A 53 -9.64 14.70 4.48
C PHE A 53 -9.12 15.78 3.55
N TYR A 54 -7.96 15.52 2.91
CA TYR A 54 -7.31 16.44 1.98
C TYR A 54 -7.25 15.85 0.58
N ASN A 55 -7.88 16.53 -0.39
CA ASN A 55 -7.70 16.22 -1.81
C ASN A 55 -6.40 16.87 -2.29
N ALA A 56 -5.32 16.09 -2.33
CA ALA A 56 -4.01 16.58 -2.70
C ALA A 56 -3.08 15.44 -3.17
N LYS A 57 -2.15 15.79 -4.06
CA LYS A 57 -1.02 14.92 -4.37
C LYS A 57 -0.05 14.89 -3.21
N ALA A 58 0.50 13.71 -2.88
CA ALA A 58 1.47 13.54 -1.79
C ALA A 58 2.74 14.40 -1.96
N GLN A 59 3.07 14.79 -3.21
CA GLN A 59 4.15 15.74 -3.54
C GLN A 59 3.84 17.19 -3.14
N LYS A 60 2.58 17.54 -2.87
CA LYS A 60 2.10 18.92 -2.69
C LYS A 60 1.41 19.14 -1.34
N LEU A 61 1.99 18.63 -0.26
CA LEU A 61 1.46 18.78 1.11
C LEU A 61 2.08 19.97 1.88
N ASN A 62 2.36 21.07 1.19
CA ASN A 62 2.99 22.26 1.79
C ASN A 62 2.10 22.94 2.83
N PHE A 63 0.80 22.73 2.77
CA PHE A 63 -0.17 23.23 3.75
C PHE A 63 -0.14 22.46 5.08
N ILE A 64 0.46 21.27 5.13
CA ILE A 64 0.65 20.55 6.38
C ILE A 64 1.89 21.11 7.09
N LYS A 65 1.67 21.56 8.32
CA LYS A 65 2.71 22.17 9.17
C LYS A 65 3.87 21.19 9.42
N ASP A 66 5.08 21.72 9.47
CA ASP A 66 6.29 20.98 9.83
C ASP A 66 6.16 20.38 11.22
N ALA A 67 6.75 19.21 11.42
CA ALA A 67 6.76 18.51 12.71
C ALA A 67 5.38 18.45 13.38
N SER A 68 4.32 18.12 12.62
CA SER A 68 2.93 18.12 13.11
C SER A 68 2.31 16.73 13.21
N LYS A 69 2.93 15.71 12.64
CA LYS A 69 2.39 14.35 12.60
C LYS A 69 3.21 13.39 13.45
N ASP A 70 2.54 12.67 14.35
CA ASP A 70 3.18 11.66 15.20
C ASP A 70 3.40 10.36 14.45
N VAL A 71 2.43 9.98 13.61
CA VAL A 71 2.48 8.76 12.78
C VAL A 71 1.99 9.07 11.37
N ILE A 72 2.69 8.52 10.37
CA ILE A 72 2.31 8.58 8.97
C ILE A 72 2.30 7.16 8.43
N PHE A 73 1.17 6.75 7.85
CA PHE A 73 1.05 5.51 7.13
C PHE A 73 0.94 5.75 5.63
N CYS A 74 1.64 4.92 4.85
CA CYS A 74 1.52 4.88 3.39
C CYS A 74 1.38 3.42 2.95
N HIS A 75 0.13 3.00 2.74
CA HIS A 75 -0.18 1.61 2.44
C HIS A 75 -0.37 1.44 0.93
N TRP A 76 0.50 0.68 0.27
CA TRP A 76 0.51 0.43 -1.18
C TRP A 76 0.56 1.67 -2.10
N ALA A 77 0.83 2.85 -1.55
CA ALA A 77 0.80 4.08 -2.33
C ALA A 77 2.17 4.51 -2.83
N LEU A 78 3.26 4.16 -2.14
CA LEU A 78 4.61 4.56 -2.59
C LEU A 78 4.96 3.99 -3.96
N THR A 79 4.48 2.79 -4.29
CA THR A 79 4.70 2.11 -5.57
C THR A 79 4.07 2.83 -6.76
N LEU A 80 3.13 3.75 -6.51
CA LEU A 80 2.43 4.53 -7.55
C LEU A 80 2.88 5.98 -7.61
N MET A 81 3.81 6.41 -6.75
CA MET A 81 4.22 7.82 -6.65
C MET A 81 5.44 8.11 -7.51
N ASP A 82 5.27 9.05 -8.44
CA ASP A 82 6.36 9.61 -9.23
C ASP A 82 6.17 11.14 -9.38
N PRO A 83 7.19 11.96 -9.06
CA PRO A 83 8.46 11.61 -8.42
C PRO A 83 8.30 11.30 -6.91
N LEU A 84 9.02 10.29 -6.43
CA LEU A 84 8.94 9.82 -5.04
C LEU A 84 9.78 10.66 -4.06
N VAL A 85 10.93 11.18 -4.51
CA VAL A 85 11.83 11.95 -3.63
C VAL A 85 11.15 13.14 -2.95
N PRO A 86 10.34 13.98 -3.62
CA PRO A 86 9.58 15.04 -2.99
C PRO A 86 8.60 14.54 -1.91
N VAL A 87 8.00 13.37 -2.13
CA VAL A 87 7.07 12.74 -1.16
C VAL A 87 7.82 12.37 0.12
N LEU A 88 8.93 11.65 0.00
CA LEU A 88 9.73 11.24 1.16
C LEU A 88 10.31 12.43 1.93
N LYS A 89 10.74 13.48 1.22
CA LYS A 89 11.17 14.75 1.85
C LYS A 89 10.02 15.41 2.60
N THR A 90 8.82 15.41 2.03
CA THR A 90 7.63 15.97 2.68
C THR A 90 7.27 15.17 3.93
N ILE A 91 7.27 13.84 3.85
CA ILE A 91 7.06 12.96 5.01
C ILE A 91 8.06 13.29 6.13
N LYS A 92 9.36 13.39 5.80
CA LYS A 92 10.40 13.73 6.78
C LYS A 92 10.15 15.11 7.43
N ARG A 93 9.71 16.09 6.64
CA ARG A 93 9.42 17.46 7.11
C ARG A 93 8.26 17.49 8.12
N ILE A 94 7.12 16.86 7.77
CA ILE A 94 5.90 16.92 8.57
C ILE A 94 5.92 15.98 9.78
N LEU A 95 6.81 14.99 9.80
CA LEU A 95 6.95 14.03 10.91
C LEU A 95 7.61 14.73 12.12
N LYS A 96 7.00 14.59 13.28
CA LYS A 96 7.55 15.08 14.57
C LYS A 96 8.83 14.35 14.95
N ASN A 97 9.61 14.90 15.86
CA ASN A 97 10.66 14.14 16.55
C ASN A 97 10.03 12.96 17.29
N GLN A 98 10.68 11.79 17.25
CA GLN A 98 10.16 10.50 17.70
C GLN A 98 8.94 10.00 16.92
N GLY A 99 8.49 10.73 15.90
CA GLY A 99 7.41 10.30 15.03
C GLY A 99 7.82 9.11 14.14
N ILE A 100 6.80 8.37 13.69
CA ILE A 100 6.99 7.14 12.92
C ILE A 100 6.34 7.30 11.54
N PHE A 101 7.09 6.97 10.51
CA PHE A 101 6.57 6.72 9.17
C PHE A 101 6.60 5.21 8.90
N SER A 102 5.48 4.64 8.47
CA SER A 102 5.39 3.23 8.08
C SER A 102 4.74 3.09 6.72
N ALA A 103 5.35 2.27 5.86
CA ALA A 103 4.82 1.95 4.54
C ALA A 103 4.85 0.44 4.28
N ILE A 104 3.88 0.00 3.48
CA ILE A 104 3.86 -1.32 2.85
C ILE A 104 4.07 -1.11 1.36
N VAL A 105 5.01 -1.83 0.78
CA VAL A 105 5.32 -1.86 -0.64
C VAL A 105 5.46 -3.31 -1.11
N ASP A 106 5.52 -3.51 -2.43
CA ASP A 106 5.67 -4.85 -3.01
C ASP A 106 6.95 -5.54 -2.49
N GLY A 107 6.85 -6.85 -2.24
CA GLY A 107 7.96 -7.72 -1.92
C GLY A 107 8.53 -8.41 -3.16
N ASP A 108 9.50 -9.29 -2.95
CA ASP A 108 10.06 -10.14 -4.00
C ASP A 108 9.02 -11.18 -4.41
N LEU A 109 8.70 -11.25 -5.71
CA LEU A 109 7.73 -12.18 -6.28
C LEU A 109 8.07 -13.66 -6.00
N HIS A 110 9.34 -13.97 -5.80
CA HIS A 110 9.83 -15.32 -5.54
C HIS A 110 9.82 -15.69 -4.05
N SER A 111 9.53 -14.75 -3.17
CA SER A 111 9.60 -14.98 -1.71
C SER A 111 8.34 -15.59 -1.12
N ALA A 112 7.25 -15.72 -1.89
CA ALA A 112 5.97 -16.26 -1.44
C ALA A 112 5.52 -17.44 -2.32
N THR A 113 5.20 -18.55 -1.68
CA THR A 113 4.74 -19.77 -2.37
C THR A 113 3.43 -19.51 -3.12
N GLY A 114 3.36 -19.93 -4.39
CA GLY A 114 2.18 -19.81 -5.24
C GLY A 114 1.94 -18.42 -5.83
N TYR A 115 2.64 -17.38 -5.35
CA TYR A 115 2.40 -16.01 -5.81
C TYR A 115 2.73 -15.84 -7.30
N LEU A 116 3.88 -16.34 -7.73
CA LEU A 116 4.34 -16.19 -9.11
C LEU A 116 3.43 -16.95 -10.11
N GLU A 117 2.92 -18.10 -9.72
CA GLU A 117 1.97 -18.88 -10.52
C GLU A 117 0.67 -18.09 -10.73
N ILE A 118 0.10 -17.56 -9.67
CA ILE A 118 -1.12 -16.75 -9.70
C ILE A 118 -0.91 -15.48 -10.51
N HIS A 119 0.19 -14.78 -10.27
CA HIS A 119 0.60 -13.61 -11.06
C HIS A 119 0.65 -13.95 -12.56
N ASN A 120 1.29 -15.08 -12.92
CA ASN A 120 1.42 -15.51 -14.31
C ASN A 120 0.07 -15.88 -14.94
N ILE A 121 -0.84 -16.52 -14.21
CA ILE A 121 -2.20 -16.81 -14.70
C ILE A 121 -2.87 -15.48 -15.08
N ILE A 122 -2.90 -14.52 -14.16
CA ILE A 122 -3.58 -13.23 -14.36
C ILE A 122 -2.95 -12.46 -15.53
N TYR A 123 -1.62 -12.31 -15.52
CA TYR A 123 -0.93 -11.51 -16.54
C TYR A 123 -1.06 -12.13 -17.93
N LYS A 124 -0.85 -13.45 -18.09
CA LYS A 124 -1.02 -14.13 -19.36
C LYS A 124 -2.46 -14.04 -19.88
N PHE A 125 -3.45 -14.15 -18.99
CA PHE A 125 -4.85 -14.02 -19.40
C PHE A 125 -5.15 -12.58 -19.85
N VAL A 126 -4.82 -11.59 -19.04
CA VAL A 126 -5.17 -10.20 -19.34
C VAL A 126 -4.39 -9.69 -20.56
N GLN A 127 -3.11 -10.06 -20.71
CA GLN A 127 -2.28 -9.63 -21.86
C GLN A 127 -2.75 -10.20 -23.21
N LYS A 128 -3.50 -11.29 -23.27
CA LYS A 128 -4.15 -11.74 -24.51
C LYS A 128 -5.17 -10.74 -25.04
N ILE A 129 -5.75 -9.91 -24.15
CA ILE A 129 -6.80 -8.93 -24.45
C ILE A 129 -6.21 -7.52 -24.48
N PHE A 130 -5.34 -7.21 -23.53
CA PHE A 130 -4.62 -5.96 -23.36
C PHE A 130 -3.10 -6.22 -23.31
N PRO A 131 -2.42 -6.26 -24.46
CA PRO A 131 -1.00 -6.62 -24.52
C PRO A 131 -0.08 -5.76 -23.64
N ASN A 132 -0.46 -4.52 -23.37
CA ASN A 132 0.31 -3.59 -22.55
C ASN A 132 0.01 -3.71 -21.04
N TYR A 133 -0.83 -4.65 -20.60
CA TYR A 133 -1.12 -4.85 -19.19
C TYR A 133 0.14 -5.23 -18.42
N GLY A 134 0.43 -4.47 -17.34
CA GLY A 134 1.62 -4.67 -16.52
C GLY A 134 2.93 -4.16 -17.13
N LEU A 135 2.92 -3.66 -18.38
CA LEU A 135 4.10 -3.05 -19.00
C LEU A 135 4.23 -1.55 -18.66
N LEU A 136 3.17 -0.92 -18.17
CA LEU A 136 3.24 0.45 -17.68
C LEU A 136 4.02 0.47 -16.36
N GLU A 137 5.20 1.06 -16.38
CA GLU A 137 5.93 1.37 -15.16
C GLU A 137 5.20 2.49 -14.41
N LEU A 138 4.40 2.12 -13.42
CA LEU A 138 3.75 3.08 -12.53
C LEU A 138 4.70 3.39 -11.36
N GLY A 139 4.87 4.68 -11.07
CA GLY A 139 5.66 5.15 -9.95
C GLY A 139 7.17 5.01 -10.10
N ASP A 140 7.88 5.19 -9.02
CA ASP A 140 9.35 5.15 -8.98
C ASP A 140 9.86 3.69 -8.89
N PRO A 141 10.64 3.18 -9.87
CA PRO A 141 11.07 1.79 -9.89
C PRO A 141 11.93 1.39 -8.69
N ARG A 142 12.53 2.36 -7.99
CA ARG A 142 13.38 2.10 -6.82
C ARG A 142 12.63 1.50 -5.64
N VAL A 143 11.31 1.59 -5.57
CA VAL A 143 10.52 0.97 -4.50
C VAL A 143 10.28 -0.53 -4.69
N ARG A 144 10.53 -1.05 -5.90
CA ARG A 144 10.27 -2.46 -6.25
C ARG A 144 11.40 -3.40 -5.85
N SER A 145 12.56 -2.87 -5.48
CA SER A 145 13.71 -3.65 -5.02
C SER A 145 14.09 -3.24 -3.60
N LEU A 146 14.25 -4.23 -2.72
CA LEU A 146 14.67 -3.99 -1.34
C LEU A 146 15.95 -3.15 -1.26
N LYS A 147 16.93 -3.46 -2.11
CA LYS A 147 18.22 -2.75 -2.16
C LYS A 147 18.05 -1.27 -2.53
N THR A 148 17.35 -0.99 -3.64
CA THR A 148 17.20 0.39 -4.13
C THR A 148 16.27 1.22 -3.25
N LEU A 149 15.29 0.60 -2.62
CA LEU A 149 14.44 1.23 -1.61
C LEU A 149 15.28 1.61 -0.37
N ASP A 150 16.10 0.72 0.14
CA ASP A 150 16.97 0.95 1.29
C ASP A 150 17.95 2.12 1.02
N GLU A 151 18.63 2.09 -0.13
CA GLU A 151 19.53 3.16 -0.56
C GLU A 151 18.82 4.52 -0.65
N LEU A 152 17.62 4.55 -1.25
CA LEU A 152 16.82 5.77 -1.38
C LEU A 152 16.38 6.32 -0.03
N VAL A 153 15.86 5.45 0.83
CA VAL A 153 15.34 5.85 2.14
C VAL A 153 16.48 6.33 3.04
N LYS A 154 17.62 5.63 3.08
CA LYS A 154 18.81 6.05 3.83
C LYS A 154 19.35 7.40 3.38
N LYS A 155 19.33 7.68 2.08
CA LYS A 155 19.74 8.98 1.55
C LYS A 155 18.87 10.13 2.03
N ILE A 156 17.57 9.91 2.21
CA ILE A 156 16.62 10.96 2.60
C ILE A 156 16.50 11.06 4.12
N PHE A 157 16.42 9.91 4.81
CA PHE A 157 16.23 9.80 6.24
C PHE A 157 17.55 9.48 6.98
N TYR A 158 18.66 10.09 6.52
CA TYR A 158 20.04 9.84 7.00
C TYR A 158 20.24 10.04 8.51
N ASP A 159 19.32 10.74 9.17
CA ASP A 159 19.31 11.08 10.61
C ASP A 159 18.18 10.36 11.36
N CYS A 160 17.66 9.29 10.79
CA CYS A 160 16.54 8.51 11.34
C CYS A 160 16.96 7.06 11.54
N GLU A 161 16.25 6.37 12.41
CA GLU A 161 16.29 4.90 12.49
C GLU A 161 15.42 4.32 11.38
N ILE A 162 15.98 3.41 10.58
CA ILE A 162 15.32 2.82 9.42
C ILE A 162 15.32 1.31 9.58
N ASN A 163 14.16 0.69 9.39
CA ASN A 163 14.01 -0.76 9.35
C ASN A 163 13.14 -1.13 8.13
N ILE A 164 13.65 -2.02 7.28
CA ILE A 164 12.89 -2.61 6.18
C ILE A 164 12.91 -4.12 6.35
N THR A 165 11.73 -4.70 6.53
CA THR A 165 11.58 -6.14 6.77
C THR A 165 10.67 -6.77 5.73
N PRO A 166 11.12 -7.86 5.06
CA PRO A 166 10.25 -8.64 4.21
C PRO A 166 9.24 -9.44 5.05
N HIS A 167 8.04 -9.56 4.55
CA HIS A 167 6.96 -10.36 5.13
C HIS A 167 6.19 -11.06 4.02
N VAL A 168 5.50 -12.13 4.39
CA VAL A 168 4.47 -12.76 3.57
C VAL A 168 3.15 -12.63 4.31
N LEU A 169 2.14 -12.05 3.65
CA LEU A 169 0.78 -11.96 4.16
C LEU A 169 -0.02 -13.11 3.56
N SER A 170 -0.53 -13.99 4.40
CA SER A 170 -1.34 -15.15 3.98
C SER A 170 -2.83 -14.87 4.15
N PHE A 171 -3.59 -15.10 3.09
CA PHE A 171 -5.05 -14.97 3.05
C PHE A 171 -5.64 -16.36 2.79
N LYS A 172 -6.42 -16.88 3.74
CA LYS A 172 -7.06 -18.20 3.65
C LYS A 172 -8.56 -18.04 3.51
N GLN A 173 -9.11 -18.50 2.41
CA GLN A 173 -10.53 -18.44 2.06
C GLN A 173 -10.93 -19.61 1.15
N THR A 174 -12.23 -19.72 0.82
CA THR A 174 -12.65 -20.67 -0.23
C THR A 174 -12.08 -20.25 -1.59
N PRO A 175 -11.87 -21.20 -2.51
CA PRO A 175 -11.33 -20.94 -3.86
C PRO A 175 -12.00 -19.79 -4.59
N GLU A 176 -13.33 -19.72 -4.58
CA GLU A 176 -14.11 -18.72 -5.29
C GLU A 176 -13.92 -17.30 -4.69
N VAL A 177 -13.82 -17.22 -3.35
CA VAL A 177 -13.60 -15.95 -2.67
C VAL A 177 -12.20 -15.45 -2.96
N LEU A 178 -11.17 -16.31 -2.84
CA LEU A 178 -9.79 -15.95 -3.19
C LEU A 178 -9.65 -15.51 -4.64
N ALA A 179 -10.28 -16.23 -5.57
CA ALA A 179 -10.23 -15.90 -7.00
C ALA A 179 -10.73 -14.47 -7.27
N LYS A 180 -11.83 -14.06 -6.64
CA LYS A 180 -12.39 -12.70 -6.77
C LYS A 180 -11.49 -11.65 -6.09
N GLU A 181 -11.04 -11.90 -4.87
CA GLU A 181 -10.20 -10.97 -4.13
C GLU A 181 -8.85 -10.74 -4.82
N VAL A 182 -8.22 -11.81 -5.26
CA VAL A 182 -6.91 -11.75 -5.93
C VAL A 182 -7.02 -11.07 -7.30
N SER A 183 -8.02 -11.41 -8.12
CA SER A 183 -8.24 -10.73 -9.40
C SER A 183 -8.53 -9.23 -9.22
N GLY A 184 -9.21 -8.85 -8.15
CA GLY A 184 -9.43 -7.46 -7.76
C GLY A 184 -8.14 -6.75 -7.34
N PHE A 185 -7.29 -7.41 -6.56
CA PHE A 185 -5.98 -6.89 -6.15
C PHE A 185 -5.09 -6.54 -7.35
N PHE A 186 -5.11 -7.35 -8.40
CA PHE A 186 -4.39 -7.12 -9.66
C PHE A 186 -5.12 -6.18 -10.63
N TYR A 187 -6.19 -5.52 -10.23
CA TYR A 187 -6.96 -4.57 -11.06
C TYR A 187 -7.52 -5.17 -12.36
N ALA A 188 -7.64 -6.48 -12.48
CA ALA A 188 -8.14 -7.14 -13.67
C ALA A 188 -9.57 -6.70 -14.03
N SER A 189 -10.41 -6.45 -13.02
CA SER A 189 -11.78 -5.96 -13.19
C SER A 189 -11.89 -4.57 -13.83
N LEU A 190 -10.82 -3.76 -13.78
CA LEU A 190 -10.81 -2.41 -14.35
C LEU A 190 -10.48 -2.40 -15.85
N VAL A 191 -9.87 -3.48 -16.35
CA VAL A 191 -9.41 -3.56 -17.74
C VAL A 191 -10.15 -4.61 -18.56
N LEU A 192 -10.75 -5.61 -17.92
CA LEU A 192 -11.51 -6.67 -18.58
C LEU A 192 -13.00 -6.31 -18.70
N SER A 193 -13.66 -6.76 -19.78
CA SER A 193 -15.12 -6.80 -19.81
C SER A 193 -15.66 -7.79 -18.78
N SER A 194 -16.91 -7.62 -18.33
CA SER A 194 -17.53 -8.52 -17.34
C SER A 194 -17.40 -10.00 -17.74
N LYS A 195 -17.61 -10.32 -19.02
CA LYS A 195 -17.47 -11.69 -19.53
C LYS A 195 -16.04 -12.24 -19.38
N HIS A 196 -15.03 -11.45 -19.76
CA HIS A 196 -13.63 -11.90 -19.64
C HIS A 196 -13.18 -11.95 -18.18
N TYR A 197 -13.69 -11.05 -17.33
CA TYR A 197 -13.41 -11.09 -15.91
C TYR A 197 -13.97 -12.35 -15.25
N GLU A 198 -15.20 -12.76 -15.56
CA GLU A 198 -15.80 -13.99 -15.06
C GLU A 198 -14.99 -15.23 -15.47
N ILE A 199 -14.49 -15.28 -16.72
CA ILE A 199 -13.61 -16.37 -17.18
C ILE A 199 -12.31 -16.41 -16.38
N LEU A 200 -11.66 -15.26 -16.14
CA LEU A 200 -10.45 -15.18 -15.32
C LEU A 200 -10.71 -15.66 -13.90
N VAL A 201 -11.80 -15.20 -13.29
CA VAL A 201 -12.19 -15.62 -11.93
C VAL A 201 -12.41 -17.13 -11.85
N SER A 202 -13.05 -17.72 -12.87
CA SER A 202 -13.23 -19.18 -12.95
C SER A 202 -11.89 -19.91 -13.07
N GLU A 203 -10.97 -19.42 -13.92
CA GLU A 203 -9.64 -20.03 -14.09
C GLU A 203 -8.81 -19.97 -12.79
N LEU A 204 -8.91 -18.86 -12.06
CA LEU A 204 -8.28 -18.72 -10.75
C LEU A 204 -8.93 -19.62 -9.69
N ALA A 205 -10.25 -19.75 -9.68
CA ALA A 205 -10.96 -20.64 -8.78
C ALA A 205 -10.54 -22.10 -8.99
N ASP A 206 -10.44 -22.53 -10.26
CA ASP A 206 -9.94 -23.88 -10.61
C ASP A 206 -8.49 -24.10 -10.14
N TYR A 207 -7.64 -23.07 -10.19
CA TYR A 207 -6.28 -23.14 -9.65
C TYR A 207 -6.31 -23.30 -8.12
N PHE A 208 -7.08 -22.48 -7.42
CA PHE A 208 -7.21 -22.55 -5.97
C PHE A 208 -7.85 -23.85 -5.50
N GLU A 209 -8.83 -24.39 -6.22
CA GLU A 209 -9.44 -25.67 -5.89
C GLU A 209 -8.42 -26.81 -5.89
N LYS A 210 -7.51 -26.85 -6.90
CA LYS A 210 -6.44 -27.86 -6.98
C LYS A 210 -5.44 -27.80 -5.82
N THR A 211 -5.32 -26.64 -5.17
CA THR A 211 -4.44 -26.42 -4.02
C THR A 211 -5.19 -26.39 -2.70
N SER A 212 -6.50 -26.65 -2.73
CA SER A 212 -7.38 -26.59 -1.58
C SER A 212 -7.09 -27.72 -0.58
N VAL A 213 -7.15 -27.40 0.70
CA VAL A 213 -7.10 -28.33 1.83
C VAL A 213 -8.30 -28.05 2.73
N ASP A 214 -9.12 -29.06 2.96
CA ASP A 214 -10.36 -28.94 3.74
C ASP A 214 -11.32 -27.83 3.25
N GLY A 215 -11.41 -27.64 1.92
CA GLY A 215 -12.25 -26.62 1.28
C GLY A 215 -11.71 -25.19 1.34
N PHE A 216 -10.49 -25.01 1.78
CA PHE A 216 -9.81 -23.69 1.84
C PHE A 216 -8.52 -23.70 1.03
N SER A 217 -8.24 -22.59 0.39
CA SER A 217 -6.98 -22.31 -0.29
C SER A 217 -6.31 -21.10 0.30
N GLU A 218 -5.05 -20.90 -0.02
CA GLU A 218 -4.23 -19.83 0.52
C GLU A 218 -3.61 -19.00 -0.59
N PHE A 219 -3.67 -17.67 -0.44
CA PHE A 219 -2.95 -16.71 -1.26
C PHE A 219 -1.89 -16.03 -0.41
N ASN A 220 -0.64 -16.16 -0.82
CA ASN A 220 0.53 -15.63 -0.13
C ASN A 220 1.07 -14.40 -0.87
N LEU A 221 0.95 -13.23 -0.23
CA LEU A 221 1.33 -11.94 -0.80
C LEU A 221 2.67 -11.46 -0.20
N PRO A 222 3.76 -11.41 -1.01
CA PRO A 222 5.03 -10.89 -0.53
C PRO A 222 5.00 -9.38 -0.40
N VAL A 223 5.48 -8.86 0.73
CA VAL A 223 5.52 -7.42 1.00
C VAL A 223 6.81 -7.03 1.71
N ASN A 224 7.23 -5.78 1.53
CA ASN A 224 8.23 -5.14 2.35
C ASN A 224 7.58 -4.10 3.25
N ARG A 225 7.79 -4.21 4.55
CA ARG A 225 7.38 -3.21 5.53
C ARG A 225 8.54 -2.27 5.80
N LEU A 226 8.40 -1.02 5.41
CA LEU A 226 9.31 0.07 5.75
C LEU A 226 8.82 0.76 7.02
N VAL A 227 9.72 0.93 7.99
CA VAL A 227 9.49 1.74 9.19
C VAL A 227 10.65 2.71 9.34
N VAL A 228 10.33 4.00 9.45
CA VAL A 228 11.29 5.07 9.74
C VAL A 228 10.87 5.76 11.02
N LYS A 229 11.76 5.80 12.02
CA LYS A 229 11.57 6.55 13.25
C LYS A 229 12.49 7.77 13.25
N LYS A 230 11.90 8.96 13.30
CA LYS A 230 12.66 10.19 13.36
C LYS A 230 13.28 10.37 14.75
N THR A 231 14.59 10.31 14.84
CA THR A 231 15.28 10.49 16.12
C THR A 231 15.30 11.95 16.52
N SER A 232 15.28 12.22 17.83
CA SER A 232 15.59 13.56 18.32
C SER A 232 17.04 13.87 17.96
N LYS A 233 17.30 15.04 17.36
CA LYS A 233 18.69 15.50 17.24
C LYS A 233 19.24 15.57 18.67
N ILE A 234 20.13 14.65 19.02
CA ILE A 234 21.00 14.85 20.17
C ILE A 234 21.86 16.04 19.79
N CYS A 235 21.56 17.19 20.37
CA CYS A 235 22.40 18.35 20.27
C CYS A 235 23.71 17.96 20.98
N SER A 236 24.64 17.34 20.23
CA SER A 236 26.00 17.18 20.72
C SER A 236 26.59 18.59 20.81
N LEU A 237 26.38 19.25 21.94
CA LEU A 237 27.20 20.32 22.37
C LEU A 237 28.63 19.77 22.44
N LYS A 238 29.37 19.95 21.34
CA LYS A 238 30.81 19.85 21.38
C LYS A 238 31.27 20.98 22.35
N LYS A 239 31.71 20.58 23.55
CA LYS A 239 32.54 21.37 24.37
C LYS A 239 33.91 21.55 23.72
#